data_e248821ddc48839293c4494900dae43a
#
_entry.id   e248821ddc48839293c4494900dae43a
#
_cell.length_a   1.000
_cell.length_b   1.000
_cell.length_c   1.000
_cell.angle_alpha   90.00
_cell.angle_beta   90.00
_cell.angle_gamma   90.00
#
_symmetry.space_group_name_H-M   'P 1'
#
loop_
_entity.id
_entity.type
_entity.pdbx_description
1 polymer ?
#
loop_
_entity_poly.entity_id
_entity_poly.type
_entity_poly.pdbx_seq_one_letter_code
_entity_poly.pdbx_strand_id
1 'polypeptide(L)'
;MKRKIIITLVLCILALSCASAGRFSIKAQFSPYSLQSIAIESGNYYSSYGFDFKAGARYNIWDRLDVGLDISLNNYRYKDFDTSYLVIGFKAKVGYGFDFTEKIFGQAEMGLGLDIRKVEDRSQATFGFGIYMGGGYRFTDRISATAGVDIEYGFQNGKSANSTDFAANLQLGAIIGL
;
A
#
# COMPACT_ATOMS: atom_id res chain seq x y z
N MET A 1 -19.67 22.24 3.93
CA MET A 1 -18.21 22.46 3.78
C MET A 1 -17.43 21.23 3.33
N LYS A 2 -17.58 20.04 3.92
CA LYS A 2 -16.78 18.82 3.61
C LYS A 2 -16.82 18.40 2.11
N ARG A 3 -18.00 18.42 1.47
CA ARG A 3 -18.11 18.05 0.03
C ARG A 3 -17.35 18.99 -0.91
N LYS A 4 -17.32 20.29 -0.64
CA LYS A 4 -16.59 21.27 -1.47
C LYS A 4 -15.07 21.05 -1.39
N ILE A 5 -14.54 20.71 -0.21
CA ILE A 5 -13.11 20.43 -0.01
C ILE A 5 -12.69 19.18 -0.80
N ILE A 6 -13.49 18.12 -0.78
CA ILE A 6 -13.20 16.89 -1.52
C ILE A 6 -13.22 17.16 -3.04
N ILE A 7 -14.22 17.87 -3.54
CA ILE A 7 -14.31 18.22 -4.96
C ILE A 7 -13.13 19.10 -5.40
N THR A 8 -12.74 20.08 -4.58
CA THR A 8 -11.58 20.93 -4.87
C THR A 8 -10.29 20.13 -4.88
N LEU A 9 -10.12 19.19 -3.92
CA LEU A 9 -8.95 18.31 -3.88
C LEU A 9 -8.86 17.40 -5.11
N VAL A 10 -9.99 16.81 -5.52
CA VAL A 10 -10.07 15.98 -6.74
C VAL A 10 -9.79 16.80 -7.99
N LEU A 11 -10.32 18.02 -8.08
CA LEU A 11 -10.06 18.92 -9.22
C LEU A 11 -8.60 19.39 -9.25
N CYS A 12 -7.98 19.65 -8.10
CA CYS A 12 -6.55 19.98 -8.03
C CYS A 12 -5.67 18.79 -8.47
N ILE A 13 -6.01 17.57 -8.06
CA ILE A 13 -5.31 16.35 -8.49
C ILE A 13 -5.47 16.15 -10.00
N LEU A 14 -6.67 16.33 -10.54
CA LEU A 14 -6.93 16.24 -11.98
C LEU A 14 -6.22 17.36 -12.78
N ALA A 15 -6.18 18.58 -12.26
CA ALA A 15 -5.48 19.69 -12.91
C ALA A 15 -3.95 19.49 -12.90
N LEU A 16 -3.39 18.96 -11.82
CA LEU A 16 -1.97 18.57 -11.72
C LEU A 16 -1.63 17.45 -12.71
N SER A 17 -2.52 16.47 -12.89
CA SER A 17 -2.33 15.38 -13.85
C SER A 17 -2.38 15.86 -15.31
N CYS A 18 -3.21 16.85 -15.63
CA CYS A 18 -3.24 17.46 -16.97
C CYS A 18 -2.00 18.32 -17.29
N ALA A 19 -1.40 18.96 -16.27
CA ALA A 19 -0.23 19.82 -16.45
C ALA A 19 1.10 19.04 -16.58
N SER A 20 1.12 17.74 -16.25
CA SER A 20 2.31 16.91 -16.21
C SER A 20 2.15 15.59 -16.94
N ALA A 21 1.56 15.64 -18.15
CA ALA A 21 1.40 14.46 -18.99
C ALA A 21 2.72 13.67 -19.11
N GLY A 22 2.70 12.38 -18.69
CA GLY A 22 3.85 11.50 -18.68
C GLY A 22 4.60 11.39 -17.33
N ARG A 23 4.26 12.22 -16.33
CA ARG A 23 4.85 12.13 -14.99
C ARG A 23 3.95 11.53 -13.92
N PHE A 24 2.69 11.32 -14.26
CA PHE A 24 1.69 10.80 -13.33
C PHE A 24 1.30 9.37 -13.71
N SER A 25 1.17 8.51 -12.72
CA SER A 25 0.69 7.15 -12.94
C SER A 25 -0.21 6.70 -11.79
N ILE A 26 -1.10 5.76 -12.10
CA ILE A 26 -1.91 5.05 -11.12
C ILE A 26 -1.38 3.62 -11.03
N LYS A 27 -1.16 3.16 -9.82
CA LYS A 27 -0.74 1.81 -9.51
C LYS A 27 -1.86 1.10 -8.76
N ALA A 28 -2.24 -0.08 -9.20
CA ALA A 28 -3.16 -0.97 -8.50
C ALA A 28 -2.49 -2.32 -8.27
N GLN A 29 -2.61 -2.85 -7.07
CA GLN A 29 -2.01 -4.11 -6.67
C GLN A 29 -3.00 -4.95 -5.88
N PHE A 30 -2.90 -6.25 -6.03
CA PHE A 30 -3.70 -7.23 -5.33
C PHE A 30 -2.81 -8.37 -4.84
N SER A 31 -3.01 -8.78 -3.60
CA SER A 31 -2.43 -10.00 -3.03
C SER A 31 -3.57 -10.97 -2.72
N PRO A 32 -3.63 -12.11 -3.41
CA PRO A 32 -4.63 -13.13 -3.11
C PRO A 32 -4.35 -13.82 -1.78
N TYR A 33 -3.12 -13.72 -1.28
CA TYR A 33 -2.70 -14.31 -0.04
C TYR A 33 -1.74 -13.38 0.70
N SER A 34 -2.19 -12.86 1.82
CA SER A 34 -1.46 -11.97 2.70
C SER A 34 -1.35 -12.60 4.07
N LEU A 35 -0.15 -12.60 4.63
CA LEU A 35 0.14 -13.08 5.98
C LEU A 35 0.36 -11.89 6.90
N GLN A 36 -0.27 -11.91 8.07
CA GLN A 36 0.00 -10.95 9.11
C GLN A 36 0.26 -11.66 10.44
N SER A 37 1.26 -11.20 11.17
CA SER A 37 1.56 -11.61 12.54
C SER A 37 1.49 -10.39 13.45
N ILE A 38 0.80 -10.53 14.56
CA ILE A 38 0.65 -9.50 15.58
C ILE A 38 1.30 -10.01 16.85
N ALA A 39 2.31 -9.31 17.33
CA ALA A 39 2.95 -9.57 18.61
C ALA A 39 2.44 -8.56 19.65
N ILE A 40 1.98 -9.05 20.80
CA ILE A 40 1.56 -8.21 21.92
C ILE A 40 2.64 -8.29 23.01
N GLU A 41 2.88 -7.19 23.68
CA GLU A 41 3.90 -7.05 24.73
C GLU A 41 3.80 -8.11 25.86
N SER A 42 2.61 -8.71 26.04
CA SER A 42 2.39 -9.84 26.95
C SER A 42 3.01 -11.17 26.50
N GLY A 43 3.68 -11.20 25.34
CA GLY A 43 4.30 -12.39 24.77
C GLY A 43 3.36 -13.25 23.90
N ASN A 44 2.13 -12.82 23.70
CA ASN A 44 1.18 -13.52 22.82
C ASN A 44 1.41 -13.14 21.36
N TYR A 45 1.32 -14.14 20.48
CA TYR A 45 1.42 -13.97 19.03
C TYR A 45 0.12 -14.43 18.37
N TYR A 46 -0.42 -13.61 17.47
CA TYR A 46 -1.59 -13.94 16.69
C TYR A 46 -1.22 -13.92 15.22
N SER A 47 -1.51 -15.01 14.52
CA SER A 47 -1.32 -15.11 13.07
C SER A 47 -2.66 -14.98 12.37
N SER A 48 -2.68 -14.27 11.25
CA SER A 48 -3.84 -14.12 10.40
C SER A 48 -3.45 -14.21 8.93
N TYR A 49 -4.41 -14.56 8.11
CA TYR A 49 -4.28 -14.63 6.66
C TYR A 49 -5.46 -13.94 6.00
N GLY A 50 -5.27 -13.48 4.79
CA GLY A 50 -6.31 -12.77 4.08
C GLY A 50 -5.88 -12.34 2.70
N PHE A 51 -6.58 -11.35 2.18
CA PHE A 51 -6.21 -10.69 0.93
C PHE A 51 -5.94 -9.21 1.17
N ASP A 52 -5.14 -8.62 0.29
CA ASP A 52 -4.78 -7.22 0.30
C ASP A 52 -5.02 -6.61 -1.08
N PHE A 53 -5.66 -5.45 -1.10
CA PHE A 53 -5.82 -4.61 -2.28
C PHE A 53 -5.23 -3.24 -2.00
N LYS A 54 -4.37 -2.74 -2.90
CA LYS A 54 -3.76 -1.41 -2.83
C LYS A 54 -4.01 -0.65 -4.12
N ALA A 55 -4.36 0.61 -3.99
CA ALA A 55 -4.42 1.54 -5.10
C ALA A 55 -3.70 2.82 -4.72
N GLY A 56 -2.94 3.38 -5.63
CA GLY A 56 -2.18 4.59 -5.36
C GLY A 56 -1.88 5.40 -6.60
N ALA A 57 -1.55 6.65 -6.34
CA ALA A 57 -1.08 7.58 -7.33
C ALA A 57 0.42 7.82 -7.15
N ARG A 58 1.16 7.89 -8.24
CA ARG A 58 2.59 8.16 -8.28
C ARG A 58 2.85 9.39 -9.14
N TYR A 59 3.77 10.21 -8.69
CA TYR A 59 4.31 11.34 -9.43
C TYR A 59 5.82 11.16 -9.60
N ASN A 60 6.27 11.11 -10.82
CA ASN A 60 7.69 10.97 -11.13
C ASN A 60 8.39 12.33 -10.97
N ILE A 61 9.29 12.44 -9.99
CA ILE A 61 10.08 13.65 -9.73
C ILE A 61 11.27 13.71 -10.67
N TRP A 62 11.97 12.59 -10.85
CA TRP A 62 13.10 12.39 -11.76
C TRP A 62 12.87 11.06 -12.51
N ASP A 63 13.60 10.82 -13.56
CA ASP A 63 13.43 9.69 -14.48
C ASP A 63 13.18 8.33 -13.80
N ARG A 64 13.65 8.15 -12.58
CA ARG A 64 13.58 6.88 -11.84
C ARG A 64 13.05 7.01 -10.43
N LEU A 65 12.84 8.22 -9.95
CA LEU A 65 12.36 8.49 -8.59
C LEU A 65 10.94 9.00 -8.64
N ASP A 66 10.06 8.32 -7.95
CA ASP A 66 8.68 8.72 -7.78
C ASP A 66 8.30 8.93 -6.31
N VAL A 67 7.27 9.73 -6.09
CA VAL A 67 6.58 9.86 -4.80
C VAL A 67 5.11 9.58 -5.02
N GLY A 68 4.44 9.10 -3.99
CA GLY A 68 3.03 8.77 -4.12
C GLY A 68 2.30 8.58 -2.82
N LEU A 69 1.01 8.31 -3.00
CA LEU A 69 0.10 7.99 -1.92
C LEU A 69 -0.65 6.72 -2.27
N ASP A 70 -0.69 5.79 -1.33
CA ASP A 70 -1.45 4.54 -1.44
C ASP A 70 -2.59 4.52 -0.43
N ILE A 71 -3.69 3.92 -0.87
CA ILE A 71 -4.78 3.45 -0.02
C ILE A 71 -4.79 1.93 -0.12
N SER A 72 -4.81 1.25 1.01
CA SER A 72 -4.94 -0.21 1.09
C SER A 72 -6.23 -0.62 1.77
N LEU A 73 -6.74 -1.76 1.34
CA LEU A 73 -7.90 -2.43 1.92
C LEU A 73 -7.56 -3.90 2.10
N ASN A 74 -7.40 -4.31 3.35
CA ASN A 74 -6.97 -5.66 3.69
C ASN A 74 -8.05 -6.31 4.53
N ASN A 75 -8.41 -7.54 4.19
CA ASN A 75 -9.34 -8.34 4.99
C ASN A 75 -8.60 -9.57 5.48
N TYR A 76 -8.48 -9.69 6.79
CA TYR A 76 -7.77 -10.77 7.46
C TYR A 76 -8.72 -11.59 8.33
N ARG A 77 -8.38 -12.88 8.46
CA ARG A 77 -9.01 -13.80 9.41
C ARG A 77 -7.94 -14.35 10.34
N TYR A 78 -8.19 -14.32 11.64
CA TYR A 78 -7.32 -14.96 12.61
C TYR A 78 -7.28 -16.48 12.37
N LYS A 79 -6.08 -17.06 12.51
CA LYS A 79 -5.90 -18.49 12.31
C LYS A 79 -6.57 -19.33 13.41
N ASP A 80 -6.52 -18.81 14.63
CA ASP A 80 -6.94 -19.53 15.83
C ASP A 80 -8.34 -19.12 16.33
N PHE A 81 -8.96 -18.12 15.71
CA PHE A 81 -10.27 -17.60 16.08
C PHE A 81 -11.15 -17.43 14.87
N ASP A 82 -12.45 -17.68 15.03
CA ASP A 82 -13.43 -17.45 13.94
C ASP A 82 -13.83 -15.96 13.86
N THR A 83 -12.84 -15.09 13.82
CA THR A 83 -13.03 -13.64 13.76
C THR A 83 -12.24 -13.06 12.60
N SER A 84 -12.91 -12.23 11.81
CA SER A 84 -12.28 -11.47 10.72
C SER A 84 -12.14 -10.00 11.09
N TYR A 85 -11.19 -9.31 10.50
CA TYR A 85 -11.02 -7.88 10.66
C TYR A 85 -10.60 -7.21 9.37
N LEU A 86 -10.97 -5.94 9.26
CA LEU A 86 -10.67 -5.08 8.14
C LEU A 86 -9.57 -4.11 8.52
N VAL A 87 -8.59 -3.92 7.64
CA VAL A 87 -7.56 -2.88 7.77
C VAL A 87 -7.67 -1.94 6.58
N ILE A 88 -7.76 -0.65 6.87
CA ILE A 88 -7.71 0.42 5.87
C ILE A 88 -6.41 1.19 6.11
N GLY A 89 -5.54 1.20 5.11
CA GLY A 89 -4.23 1.85 5.19
C GLY A 89 -4.14 3.10 4.31
N PHE A 90 -3.34 4.06 4.77
CA PHE A 90 -2.97 5.26 4.03
C PHE A 90 -1.47 5.44 4.16
N LYS A 91 -0.72 5.34 3.05
CA LYS A 91 0.73 5.39 3.07
C LYS A 91 1.28 6.39 2.05
N ALA A 92 2.17 7.26 2.52
CA ALA A 92 3.02 8.04 1.63
C ALA A 92 4.22 7.17 1.22
N LYS A 93 4.56 7.17 -0.06
CA LYS A 93 5.62 6.33 -0.62
C LYS A 93 6.64 7.12 -1.43
N VAL A 94 7.85 6.62 -1.40
CA VAL A 94 8.94 7.00 -2.30
C VAL A 94 9.37 5.74 -3.04
N GLY A 95 9.45 5.79 -4.35
CA GLY A 95 9.82 4.68 -5.21
C GLY A 95 11.05 5.00 -6.05
N TYR A 96 11.79 3.95 -6.38
CA TYR A 96 12.88 3.99 -7.33
C TYR A 96 12.73 2.85 -8.33
N GLY A 97 12.67 3.21 -9.62
CA GLY A 97 12.60 2.28 -10.73
C GLY A 97 13.94 2.12 -11.43
N PHE A 98 14.21 0.94 -11.98
CA PHE A 98 15.39 0.67 -12.79
C PHE A 98 15.05 -0.27 -13.94
N ASP A 99 15.61 -0.01 -15.11
CA ASP A 99 15.33 -0.76 -16.32
C ASP A 99 16.40 -1.84 -16.53
N PHE A 100 15.95 -3.09 -16.71
CA PHE A 100 16.81 -4.19 -17.19
C PHE A 100 16.83 -4.21 -18.70
N THR A 101 15.68 -3.93 -19.32
CA THR A 101 15.50 -3.78 -20.77
C THR A 101 14.45 -2.70 -21.04
N GLU A 102 14.17 -2.37 -22.28
CA GLU A 102 13.07 -1.44 -22.62
C GLU A 102 11.72 -1.89 -22.07
N LYS A 103 11.49 -3.21 -21.97
CA LYS A 103 10.22 -3.80 -21.52
C LYS A 103 10.23 -4.32 -20.09
N ILE A 104 11.38 -4.71 -19.56
CA ILE A 104 11.48 -5.31 -18.22
C ILE A 104 12.12 -4.29 -17.28
N PHE A 105 11.47 -4.03 -16.17
CA PHE A 105 11.95 -3.11 -15.14
C PHE A 105 11.85 -3.71 -13.73
N GLY A 106 12.68 -3.20 -12.84
CA GLY A 106 12.61 -3.41 -11.40
C GLY A 106 12.11 -2.18 -10.69
N GLN A 107 11.56 -2.37 -9.50
CA GLN A 107 11.02 -1.30 -8.67
C GLN A 107 11.22 -1.63 -7.20
N ALA A 108 11.68 -0.63 -6.45
CA ALA A 108 11.72 -0.66 -4.99
C ALA A 108 10.98 0.56 -4.44
N GLU A 109 10.13 0.36 -3.45
CA GLU A 109 9.38 1.45 -2.79
C GLU A 109 9.52 1.35 -1.28
N MET A 110 9.57 2.48 -0.62
CA MET A 110 9.46 2.61 0.83
C MET A 110 8.26 3.49 1.15
N GLY A 111 7.54 3.16 2.21
CA GLY A 111 6.36 3.91 2.61
C GLY A 111 6.22 4.06 4.11
N LEU A 112 5.61 5.15 4.53
CA LEU A 112 5.23 5.45 5.90
C LEU A 112 3.75 5.79 5.94
N GLY A 113 3.03 5.36 6.97
CA GLY A 113 1.61 5.67 7.03
C GLY A 113 0.88 5.14 8.25
N LEU A 114 -0.43 5.21 8.14
CA LEU A 114 -1.38 4.79 9.17
C LEU A 114 -2.26 3.69 8.63
N ASP A 115 -2.42 2.63 9.42
CA ASP A 115 -3.36 1.56 9.20
C ASP A 115 -4.44 1.62 10.28
N ILE A 116 -5.70 1.64 9.89
CA ILE A 116 -6.86 1.60 10.77
C ILE A 116 -7.42 0.20 10.72
N ARG A 117 -7.25 -0.55 11.80
CA ARG A 117 -7.83 -1.89 11.97
C ARG A 117 -9.19 -1.78 12.61
N LYS A 118 -10.18 -2.41 12.00
CA LYS A 118 -11.52 -2.53 12.54
C LYS A 118 -11.82 -3.99 12.86
N VAL A 119 -12.04 -4.27 14.15
CA VAL A 119 -12.45 -5.59 14.67
C VAL A 119 -13.77 -5.37 15.37
N GLU A 120 -14.87 -5.92 14.86
CA GLU A 120 -16.22 -5.69 15.37
C GLU A 120 -16.51 -4.18 15.49
N ASP A 121 -16.84 -3.70 16.72
CA ASP A 121 -17.13 -2.31 17.01
C ASP A 121 -15.91 -1.50 17.48
N ARG A 122 -14.72 -2.11 17.49
CA ARG A 122 -13.49 -1.45 17.93
C ARG A 122 -12.61 -1.06 16.75
N SER A 123 -12.09 0.14 16.79
CA SER A 123 -11.11 0.64 15.81
C SER A 123 -9.79 0.94 16.50
N GLN A 124 -8.71 0.52 15.88
CA GLN A 124 -7.35 0.74 16.35
C GLN A 124 -6.52 1.33 15.23
N ALA A 125 -5.68 2.30 15.53
CA ALA A 125 -4.75 2.90 14.57
C ALA A 125 -3.33 2.43 14.85
N THR A 126 -2.64 2.01 13.81
CA THR A 126 -1.25 1.57 13.83
C THR A 126 -0.45 2.47 12.91
N PHE A 127 0.66 3.01 13.37
CA PHE A 127 1.62 3.69 12.51
C PHE A 127 2.67 2.68 12.05
N GLY A 128 3.01 2.70 10.77
CA GLY A 128 3.94 1.72 10.24
C GLY A 128 4.74 2.20 9.04
N PHE A 129 5.69 1.38 8.67
CA PHE A 129 6.43 1.51 7.42
C PHE A 129 6.29 0.23 6.60
N GLY A 130 6.48 0.35 5.28
CA GLY A 130 6.46 -0.76 4.35
C GLY A 130 7.58 -0.63 3.34
N ILE A 131 8.03 -1.78 2.83
CA ILE A 131 8.99 -1.89 1.74
C ILE A 131 8.39 -2.81 0.70
N TYR A 132 8.28 -2.32 -0.53
CA TYR A 132 7.94 -3.12 -1.69
C TYR A 132 9.16 -3.32 -2.57
N MET A 133 9.37 -4.55 -3.02
CA MET A 133 10.39 -4.90 -4.00
C MET A 133 9.75 -5.78 -5.06
N GLY A 134 9.91 -5.40 -6.32
CA GLY A 134 9.31 -6.14 -7.41
C GLY A 134 9.85 -5.74 -8.77
N GLY A 135 9.17 -6.20 -9.78
CA GLY A 135 9.46 -5.86 -11.16
C GLY A 135 8.21 -5.91 -12.00
N GLY A 136 8.36 -5.61 -13.27
CA GLY A 136 7.23 -5.58 -14.18
C GLY A 136 7.62 -5.69 -15.63
N TYR A 137 6.58 -5.83 -16.44
CA TYR A 137 6.67 -5.85 -17.89
C TYR A 137 5.83 -4.74 -18.48
N ARG A 138 6.42 -3.92 -19.36
CA ARG A 138 5.74 -2.85 -20.11
C ARG A 138 5.12 -3.44 -21.37
N PHE A 139 3.80 -3.43 -21.45
CA PHE A 139 3.07 -3.77 -22.67
C PHE A 139 3.09 -2.60 -23.64
N THR A 140 2.96 -1.38 -23.12
CA THR A 140 3.06 -0.12 -23.85
C THR A 140 3.79 0.90 -22.96
N ASP A 141 4.06 2.09 -23.48
CA ASP A 141 4.67 3.19 -22.71
C ASP A 141 3.81 3.63 -21.51
N ARG A 142 2.53 3.25 -21.49
CA ARG A 142 1.57 3.66 -20.46
C ARG A 142 1.05 2.51 -19.60
N ILE A 143 1.16 1.27 -20.04
CA ILE A 143 0.55 0.13 -19.35
C ILE A 143 1.62 -0.92 -19.03
N SER A 144 1.72 -1.26 -17.77
CA SER A 144 2.63 -2.29 -17.27
C SER A 144 1.92 -3.22 -16.31
N ALA A 145 2.32 -4.49 -16.31
CA ALA A 145 2.02 -5.42 -15.22
C ALA A 145 3.19 -5.48 -14.26
N THR A 146 2.91 -5.69 -12.98
CA THR A 146 3.91 -5.79 -11.92
C THR A 146 3.68 -7.01 -11.04
N ALA A 147 4.78 -7.55 -10.51
CA ALA A 147 4.76 -8.55 -9.46
C ALA A 147 5.88 -8.25 -8.45
N GLY A 148 5.64 -8.53 -7.17
CA GLY A 148 6.64 -8.26 -6.15
C GLY A 148 6.22 -8.72 -4.77
N VAL A 149 7.06 -8.43 -3.80
CA VAL A 149 6.83 -8.70 -2.38
C VAL A 149 6.73 -7.38 -1.65
N ASP A 150 5.72 -7.26 -0.80
CA ASP A 150 5.52 -6.13 0.09
C ASP A 150 5.63 -6.61 1.53
N ILE A 151 6.50 -5.96 2.30
CA ILE A 151 6.73 -6.24 3.71
C ILE A 151 6.35 -5.00 4.49
N GLU A 152 5.48 -5.16 5.47
CA GLU A 152 4.97 -4.07 6.29
C GLU A 152 5.25 -4.34 7.76
N TYR A 153 5.60 -3.31 8.48
CA TYR A 153 5.84 -3.33 9.91
C TYR A 153 5.12 -2.17 10.58
N GLY A 154 4.29 -2.47 11.58
CA GLY A 154 3.47 -1.49 12.25
C GLY A 154 3.67 -1.49 13.76
N PHE A 155 3.50 -0.32 14.37
CA PHE A 155 3.58 -0.10 15.80
C PHE A 155 2.27 0.49 16.30
N GLN A 156 1.76 -0.07 17.35
CA GLN A 156 0.59 0.44 18.04
C GLN A 156 0.90 0.64 19.52
N ASN A 157 0.68 1.86 20.01
CA ASN A 157 0.70 2.15 21.43
C ASN A 157 -0.73 2.09 21.96
N GLY A 158 -1.06 1.03 22.65
CA GLY A 158 -2.38 0.85 23.30
C GLY A 158 -2.37 1.27 24.75
N LYS A 159 -3.55 1.70 25.26
CA LYS A 159 -3.69 1.99 26.70
C LYS A 159 -3.47 0.76 27.60
N SER A 160 -3.67 -0.43 27.05
CA SER A 160 -3.58 -1.70 27.79
C SER A 160 -2.35 -2.53 27.44
N ALA A 161 -1.81 -2.41 26.24
CA ALA A 161 -0.59 -3.09 25.79
C ALA A 161 -0.12 -2.48 24.46
N ASN A 162 1.19 -2.47 24.26
CA ASN A 162 1.78 -2.17 22.96
C ASN A 162 1.72 -3.42 22.07
N SER A 163 1.55 -3.22 20.78
CA SER A 163 1.63 -4.29 19.80
C SER A 163 2.48 -3.91 18.61
N THR A 164 3.08 -4.91 18.00
CA THR A 164 3.79 -4.80 16.74
C THR A 164 3.15 -5.71 15.72
N ASP A 165 2.97 -5.20 14.52
CA ASP A 165 2.38 -5.93 13.41
C ASP A 165 3.45 -6.16 12.35
N PHE A 166 3.50 -7.36 11.81
CA PHE A 166 4.31 -7.71 10.66
C PHE A 166 3.41 -8.31 9.59
N ALA A 167 3.50 -7.83 8.35
CA ALA A 167 2.79 -8.43 7.24
C ALA A 167 3.74 -8.67 6.06
N ALA A 168 3.52 -9.78 5.34
CA ALA A 168 4.23 -10.11 4.12
C ALA A 168 3.24 -10.55 3.04
N ASN A 169 3.31 -9.92 1.88
CA ASN A 169 2.34 -10.03 0.81
C ASN A 169 3.02 -10.27 -0.52
N LEU A 170 2.54 -11.24 -1.29
CA LEU A 170 2.88 -11.37 -2.70
C LEU A 170 1.91 -10.49 -3.51
N GLN A 171 2.41 -9.44 -4.11
CA GLN A 171 1.62 -8.45 -4.85
C GLN A 171 1.68 -8.71 -6.36
N LEU A 172 0.50 -8.73 -6.98
CA LEU A 172 0.33 -8.66 -8.43
C LEU A 172 -0.38 -7.37 -8.77
N GLY A 173 0.03 -6.68 -9.82
CA GLY A 173 -0.54 -5.36 -10.07
C GLY A 173 -0.38 -4.85 -11.49
N ALA A 174 -0.88 -3.64 -11.68
CA ALA A 174 -0.75 -2.88 -12.91
C ALA A 174 -0.39 -1.42 -12.61
N ILE A 175 0.34 -0.81 -13.54
CA ILE A 175 0.63 0.63 -13.54
C ILE A 175 0.09 1.20 -14.84
N ILE A 176 -0.65 2.31 -14.73
CA ILE A 176 -1.20 3.05 -15.86
C ILE A 176 -0.66 4.49 -15.80
N GLY A 177 0.17 4.84 -16.78
CA GLY A 177 0.67 6.21 -16.98
C GLY A 177 -0.41 7.09 -17.62
N LEU A 178 -0.55 8.31 -17.13
CA LEU A 178 -1.51 9.31 -17.58
C LEU A 178 -0.86 10.37 -18.46
#